data_38ca71d718cc39b19ce168a6b3d8d0a9
#
_entry.id   38ca71d718cc39b19ce168a6b3d8d0a9
#
_cell.length_a   1.000
_cell.length_b   1.000
_cell.length_c   1.000
_cell.angle_alpha   90.00
_cell.angle_beta   90.00
_cell.angle_gamma   90.00
#
_symmetry.space_group_name_H-M   'P 1'
#
loop_
_entity.id
_entity.type
_entity.pdbx_description
1 polymer ?
#
loop_
_entity_poly.entity_id
_entity_poly.type
_entity_poly.pdbx_seq_one_letter_code
_entity_poly.pdbx_strand_id
1 'polypeptide(L)'
;MKSAPLFLLLFAGLPFAGHAQSRTAVDSLRRHGELTGARPSGDLLARPRAAQAATRRTASSDPIQQHLLNSDVNLARVSASELPDLYERFIATTRDERRKWSYQDWDNASIVLARLNQRYEKVRTELPIEERLRIRTYQGEFHTLRGARQVKEKIDE
;
A
#
# COMPACT_ATOMS: atom_id res chain seq x y z
N MET A 1 42.92 -20.18 -31.35
CA MET A 1 43.72 -20.22 -30.13
C MET A 1 43.52 -18.93 -29.37
N LYS A 2 42.63 -18.88 -28.40
CA LYS A 2 42.55 -17.77 -27.38
C LYS A 2 41.92 -18.35 -26.12
N SER A 3 42.71 -18.38 -25.07
CA SER A 3 42.52 -18.98 -23.76
C SER A 3 41.46 -18.21 -22.93
N ALA A 4 40.54 -18.93 -22.31
CA ALA A 4 39.64 -18.40 -21.28
C ALA A 4 40.34 -18.49 -19.91
N PRO A 5 40.28 -17.46 -19.06
CA PRO A 5 40.70 -17.55 -17.65
C PRO A 5 39.57 -18.10 -16.79
N LEU A 6 39.91 -19.15 -16.07
CA LEU A 6 39.11 -19.82 -15.04
C LEU A 6 39.12 -18.96 -13.78
N PHE A 7 37.97 -18.36 -13.41
CA PHE A 7 37.82 -17.67 -12.13
C PHE A 7 37.38 -18.65 -11.04
N LEU A 8 38.35 -18.97 -10.18
CA LEU A 8 38.15 -19.78 -8.98
C LEU A 8 37.62 -18.89 -7.86
N LEU A 9 36.33 -18.97 -7.53
CA LEU A 9 35.73 -18.27 -6.41
C LEU A 9 35.87 -19.12 -5.13
N LEU A 10 36.76 -18.65 -4.26
CA LEU A 10 36.98 -19.18 -2.92
C LEU A 10 35.84 -18.72 -2.01
N PHE A 11 34.93 -19.61 -1.60
CA PHE A 11 33.91 -19.35 -0.58
C PHE A 11 34.55 -19.54 0.80
N ALA A 12 34.86 -18.43 1.47
CA ALA A 12 35.24 -18.42 2.88
C ALA A 12 33.98 -18.52 3.75
N GLY A 13 33.83 -19.66 4.43
CA GLY A 13 32.77 -19.89 5.40
C GLY A 13 32.91 -19.02 6.63
N LEU A 14 31.86 -18.27 6.99
CA LEU A 14 31.74 -17.59 8.26
C LEU A 14 31.01 -18.51 9.27
N PRO A 15 31.53 -18.65 10.49
CA PRO A 15 30.84 -19.41 11.52
C PRO A 15 29.63 -18.63 12.05
N PHE A 16 28.45 -19.24 12.01
CA PHE A 16 27.23 -18.75 12.63
C PHE A 16 27.40 -18.87 14.16
N ALA A 17 27.71 -17.76 14.85
CA ALA A 17 27.63 -17.70 16.29
C ALA A 17 26.18 -17.58 16.72
N GLY A 18 25.64 -18.68 17.29
CA GLY A 18 24.27 -18.77 17.77
C GLY A 18 24.02 -17.80 18.94
N HIS A 19 23.02 -16.96 18.79
CA HIS A 19 22.51 -16.09 19.87
C HIS A 19 21.59 -16.90 20.80
N ALA A 20 22.20 -17.51 21.80
CA ALA A 20 21.48 -18.12 22.94
C ALA A 20 21.41 -17.11 24.10
N GLN A 21 20.66 -16.02 23.96
CA GLN A 21 20.53 -15.01 25.03
C GLN A 21 19.10 -14.57 25.36
N SER A 22 18.07 -15.20 24.83
CA SER A 22 16.70 -14.77 25.13
C SER A 22 15.99 -15.53 26.28
N ARG A 23 16.64 -16.53 26.87
CA ARG A 23 16.01 -17.33 27.96
C ARG A 23 16.27 -16.80 29.37
N THR A 24 17.30 -16.00 29.58
CA THR A 24 17.68 -15.50 30.91
C THR A 24 16.88 -14.29 31.38
N ALA A 25 16.37 -13.47 30.45
CA ALA A 25 15.58 -12.27 30.80
C ALA A 25 14.18 -12.63 31.31
N VAL A 26 13.53 -13.62 30.71
CA VAL A 26 12.18 -14.07 31.15
C VAL A 26 12.22 -14.80 32.50
N ASP A 27 13.30 -15.52 32.76
CA ASP A 27 13.45 -16.28 34.02
C ASP A 27 13.80 -15.36 35.21
N SER A 28 14.51 -14.25 34.95
CA SER A 28 14.79 -13.25 35.99
C SER A 28 13.55 -12.44 36.35
N LEU A 29 12.68 -12.12 35.42
CA LEU A 29 11.40 -11.44 35.65
C LEU A 29 10.41 -12.32 36.45
N ARG A 30 10.45 -13.64 36.21
CA ARG A 30 9.65 -14.59 36.99
C ARG A 30 10.09 -14.69 38.44
N ARG A 31 11.39 -14.59 38.72
CA ARG A 31 11.93 -14.66 40.09
C ARG A 31 11.64 -13.42 40.94
N HIS A 32 11.39 -12.27 40.30
CA HIS A 32 11.11 -11.02 41.01
C HIS A 32 9.63 -10.75 41.24
N GLY A 33 8.75 -11.71 40.91
CA GLY A 33 7.31 -11.61 41.22
C GLY A 33 6.56 -10.53 40.45
N GLU A 34 7.21 -9.86 39.48
CA GLU A 34 6.59 -8.76 38.72
C GLU A 34 5.51 -9.21 37.74
N LEU A 35 5.44 -10.51 37.43
CA LEU A 35 4.39 -11.09 36.58
C LEU A 35 3.15 -11.58 37.38
N THR A 36 3.18 -11.49 38.70
CA THR A 36 2.05 -11.85 39.59
C THR A 36 1.39 -10.65 40.23
N GLY A 37 1.61 -9.45 39.70
CA GLY A 37 0.84 -8.27 40.11
C GLY A 37 -0.65 -8.56 39.96
N ALA A 38 -1.42 -8.29 41.06
CA ALA A 38 -2.85 -8.49 41.13
C ALA A 38 -3.50 -8.07 39.79
N ARG A 39 -4.25 -8.99 39.16
CA ARG A 39 -5.10 -8.66 38.03
C ARG A 39 -5.91 -7.45 38.41
N PRO A 40 -5.88 -6.34 37.71
CA PRO A 40 -6.85 -5.29 37.90
C PRO A 40 -8.21 -5.92 37.65
N SER A 41 -8.94 -6.13 38.70
CA SER A 41 -10.31 -6.63 38.68
C SER A 41 -11.15 -5.55 38.05
N GLY A 42 -11.75 -5.89 36.96
CA GLY A 42 -12.80 -5.09 36.35
C GLY A 42 -12.33 -4.18 35.22
N ASP A 43 -13.03 -4.30 34.15
CA ASP A 43 -13.25 -3.26 33.10
C ASP A 43 -12.30 -3.12 31.93
N LEU A 44 -11.26 -3.95 31.79
CA LEU A 44 -10.50 -3.93 30.53
C LEU A 44 -11.16 -4.72 29.39
N LEU A 45 -12.23 -5.48 29.66
CA LEU A 45 -13.00 -6.19 28.63
C LEU A 45 -14.19 -5.38 28.10
N ALA A 46 -14.52 -4.27 28.73
CA ALA A 46 -15.52 -3.32 28.27
C ALA A 46 -14.87 -2.16 27.50
N ARG A 47 -13.95 -2.45 26.60
CA ARG A 47 -13.67 -1.46 25.55
C ARG A 47 -14.95 -1.32 24.73
N PRO A 48 -15.62 -0.14 24.76
CA PRO A 48 -16.91 0.02 24.12
C PRO A 48 -16.78 -0.42 22.67
N ARG A 49 -17.72 -1.24 22.22
CA ARG A 49 -17.85 -1.65 20.81
C ARG A 49 -17.87 -0.45 19.86
N ALA A 50 -18.19 0.73 20.41
CA ALA A 50 -18.11 2.03 19.75
C ALA A 50 -16.67 2.43 19.36
N ALA A 51 -15.65 2.15 20.19
CA ALA A 51 -14.26 2.49 19.85
C ALA A 51 -13.69 1.58 18.75
N GLN A 52 -14.09 0.30 18.72
CA GLN A 52 -13.74 -0.61 17.61
C GLN A 52 -14.49 -0.27 16.32
N ALA A 53 -15.73 0.21 16.43
CA ALA A 53 -16.50 0.69 15.27
C ALA A 53 -15.95 2.02 14.76
N ALA A 54 -15.49 2.92 15.63
CA ALA A 54 -14.82 4.16 15.23
C ALA A 54 -13.47 3.88 14.56
N THR A 55 -12.66 2.95 15.09
CA THR A 55 -11.38 2.55 14.47
C THR A 55 -11.61 1.84 13.13
N ARG A 56 -12.71 1.10 12.96
CA ARG A 56 -13.10 0.53 11.67
C ARG A 56 -13.59 1.60 10.68
N ARG A 57 -14.24 2.66 11.16
CA ARG A 57 -14.68 3.78 10.31
C ARG A 57 -13.52 4.68 9.87
N THR A 58 -12.52 4.89 10.72
CA THR A 58 -11.31 5.65 10.36
C THR A 58 -10.33 4.87 9.48
N ALA A 59 -10.51 3.55 9.32
CA ALA A 59 -9.78 2.74 8.35
C ALA A 59 -10.45 2.72 6.96
N SER A 60 -11.61 3.34 6.79
CA SER A 60 -12.32 3.47 5.53
C SER A 60 -12.25 4.92 5.06
N SER A 61 -11.58 5.08 3.96
CA SER A 61 -11.66 6.11 2.95
C SER A 61 -11.17 7.51 3.35
N ASP A 62 -9.99 7.78 2.90
CA ASP A 62 -9.49 9.08 2.55
C ASP A 62 -10.56 9.79 1.67
N PRO A 63 -11.08 10.98 2.05
CA PRO A 63 -12.11 11.70 1.29
C PRO A 63 -11.73 11.93 -0.18
N ILE A 64 -10.44 12.12 -0.43
CA ILE A 64 -9.90 12.29 -1.78
C ILE A 64 -10.03 11.00 -2.58
N GLN A 65 -9.71 9.86 -1.97
CA GLN A 65 -9.91 8.55 -2.61
C GLN A 65 -11.38 8.31 -2.91
N GLN A 66 -12.28 8.61 -1.97
CA GLN A 66 -13.72 8.46 -2.15
C GLN A 66 -14.24 9.32 -3.31
N HIS A 67 -13.80 10.57 -3.39
CA HIS A 67 -14.14 11.47 -4.49
C HIS A 67 -13.65 10.95 -5.83
N LEU A 68 -12.35 10.58 -5.93
CA LEU A 68 -11.74 10.13 -7.18
C LEU A 68 -12.27 8.80 -7.70
N LEU A 69 -12.66 7.90 -6.80
CA LEU A 69 -13.22 6.59 -7.15
C LEU A 69 -14.76 6.59 -7.22
N ASN A 70 -15.38 7.71 -6.84
CA ASN A 70 -16.84 7.81 -6.69
C ASN A 70 -17.41 6.62 -5.90
N SER A 71 -16.69 6.20 -4.86
CA SER A 71 -17.02 5.02 -4.06
C SER A 71 -16.21 4.98 -2.77
N ASP A 72 -16.86 4.60 -1.67
CA ASP A 72 -16.20 4.35 -0.39
C ASP A 72 -15.74 2.89 -0.30
N VAL A 73 -14.52 2.62 -0.76
CA VAL A 73 -13.95 1.27 -0.82
C VAL A 73 -12.63 1.17 -0.08
N ASN A 74 -12.42 0.04 0.59
CA ASN A 74 -11.12 -0.30 1.14
C ASN A 74 -10.24 -0.96 0.08
N LEU A 75 -9.38 -0.17 -0.57
CA LEU A 75 -8.51 -0.64 -1.65
C LEU A 75 -7.63 -1.85 -1.27
N ALA A 76 -7.30 -2.01 0.01
CA ALA A 76 -6.50 -3.17 0.45
C ALA A 76 -7.26 -4.49 0.34
N ARG A 77 -8.60 -4.45 0.27
CA ARG A 77 -9.48 -5.62 0.27
C ARG A 77 -10.31 -5.80 -0.99
N VAL A 78 -10.25 -4.86 -1.92
CA VAL A 78 -10.96 -4.93 -3.20
C VAL A 78 -10.64 -6.25 -3.92
N SER A 79 -11.65 -6.89 -4.48
CA SER A 79 -11.47 -8.11 -5.29
C SER A 79 -10.79 -7.80 -6.63
N ALA A 80 -10.22 -8.83 -7.26
CA ALA A 80 -9.64 -8.68 -8.59
C ALA A 80 -10.70 -8.20 -9.60
N SER A 81 -11.92 -8.73 -9.55
CA SER A 81 -13.01 -8.41 -10.47
C SER A 81 -13.52 -6.97 -10.38
N GLU A 82 -13.41 -6.31 -9.21
CA GLU A 82 -13.86 -4.93 -9.02
C GLU A 82 -12.79 -3.89 -9.42
N LEU A 83 -11.53 -4.32 -9.52
CA LEU A 83 -10.43 -3.41 -9.71
C LEU A 83 -10.46 -2.66 -11.05
N PRO A 84 -10.80 -3.26 -12.20
CA PRO A 84 -10.92 -2.55 -13.48
C PRO A 84 -11.91 -1.40 -13.43
N ASP A 85 -13.07 -1.59 -12.79
CA ASP A 85 -14.11 -0.57 -12.66
C ASP A 85 -13.64 0.61 -11.79
N LEU A 86 -12.84 0.35 -10.76
CA LEU A 86 -12.25 1.41 -9.94
C LEU A 86 -11.24 2.24 -10.73
N TYR A 87 -10.43 1.63 -11.57
CA TYR A 87 -9.54 2.37 -12.47
C TYR A 87 -10.32 3.20 -13.49
N GLU A 88 -11.40 2.67 -14.03
CA GLU A 88 -12.27 3.40 -14.95
C GLU A 88 -12.87 4.65 -14.31
N ARG A 89 -13.44 4.51 -13.10
CA ARG A 89 -13.98 5.65 -12.33
C ARG A 89 -12.91 6.68 -12.03
N PHE A 90 -11.74 6.24 -11.57
CA PHE A 90 -10.59 7.10 -11.32
C PHE A 90 -10.22 7.93 -12.56
N ILE A 91 -10.11 7.29 -13.72
CA ILE A 91 -9.77 7.97 -14.98
C ILE A 91 -10.90 8.88 -15.46
N ALA A 92 -12.15 8.47 -15.32
CA ALA A 92 -13.31 9.30 -15.67
C ALA A 92 -13.28 10.62 -14.87
N THR A 93 -13.16 10.55 -13.55
CA THR A 93 -13.06 11.74 -12.68
C THR A 93 -11.85 12.60 -13.05
N THR A 94 -10.69 11.97 -13.33
CA THR A 94 -9.48 12.68 -13.78
C THR A 94 -9.73 13.45 -15.08
N ARG A 95 -10.38 12.86 -16.07
CA ARG A 95 -10.70 13.50 -17.37
C ARG A 95 -11.59 14.72 -17.18
N ASP A 96 -12.61 14.59 -16.34
CA ASP A 96 -13.62 15.61 -16.12
C ASP A 96 -13.07 16.82 -15.36
N GLU A 97 -12.23 16.57 -14.37
CA GLU A 97 -11.80 17.59 -13.43
C GLU A 97 -10.40 18.16 -13.69
N ARG A 98 -9.53 17.47 -14.44
CA ARG A 98 -8.12 17.82 -14.67
C ARG A 98 -7.85 19.28 -15.02
N ARG A 99 -8.80 19.94 -15.68
CA ARG A 99 -8.65 21.35 -16.08
C ARG A 99 -8.71 22.32 -14.90
N LYS A 100 -9.36 21.92 -13.80
CA LYS A 100 -9.54 22.69 -12.58
C LYS A 100 -8.52 22.31 -11.50
N TRP A 101 -7.79 21.22 -11.71
CA TRP A 101 -6.87 20.68 -10.71
C TRP A 101 -5.67 21.57 -10.49
N SER A 102 -5.38 21.81 -9.21
CA SER A 102 -4.14 22.38 -8.71
C SER A 102 -3.03 21.32 -8.72
N TYR A 103 -1.80 21.73 -8.45
CA TYR A 103 -0.66 20.85 -8.25
C TYR A 103 -0.94 19.78 -7.18
N GLN A 104 -1.52 20.22 -6.07
CA GLN A 104 -1.86 19.35 -4.95
C GLN A 104 -2.90 18.30 -5.34
N ASP A 105 -3.87 18.63 -6.19
CA ASP A 105 -4.88 17.66 -6.66
C ASP A 105 -4.25 16.58 -7.52
N TRP A 106 -3.30 16.93 -8.39
CA TRP A 106 -2.54 15.97 -9.17
C TRP A 106 -1.68 15.04 -8.31
N ASP A 107 -1.06 15.55 -7.24
CA ASP A 107 -0.29 14.74 -6.30
C ASP A 107 -1.20 13.80 -5.50
N ASN A 108 -2.33 14.28 -5.03
CA ASN A 108 -3.34 13.48 -4.36
C ASN A 108 -3.86 12.36 -5.28
N ALA A 109 -4.18 12.67 -6.54
CA ALA A 109 -4.59 11.66 -7.52
C ALA A 109 -3.49 10.63 -7.76
N SER A 110 -2.23 11.05 -7.78
CA SER A 110 -1.09 10.12 -7.93
C SER A 110 -0.95 9.18 -6.74
N ILE A 111 -1.25 9.63 -5.53
CA ILE A 111 -1.26 8.80 -4.31
C ILE A 111 -2.38 7.74 -4.41
N VAL A 112 -3.57 8.12 -4.86
CA VAL A 112 -4.69 7.19 -5.05
C VAL A 112 -4.36 6.16 -6.13
N LEU A 113 -3.79 6.59 -7.26
CA LEU A 113 -3.33 5.67 -8.31
C LEU A 113 -2.27 4.70 -7.79
N ALA A 114 -1.33 5.16 -6.96
CA ALA A 114 -0.32 4.29 -6.36
C ALA A 114 -0.94 3.20 -5.47
N ARG A 115 -1.99 3.53 -4.71
CA ARG A 115 -2.74 2.55 -3.90
C ARG A 115 -3.48 1.53 -4.78
N LEU A 116 -4.11 1.97 -5.88
CA LEU A 116 -4.72 1.08 -6.88
C LEU A 116 -3.68 0.14 -7.47
N ASN A 117 -2.52 0.67 -7.87
CA ASN A 117 -1.42 -0.11 -8.43
C ASN A 117 -0.88 -1.14 -7.41
N GLN A 118 -0.76 -0.76 -6.15
CA GLN A 118 -0.33 -1.69 -5.10
C GLN A 118 -1.32 -2.86 -4.93
N ARG A 119 -2.63 -2.59 -5.04
CA ARG A 119 -3.62 -3.66 -5.02
C ARG A 119 -3.56 -4.52 -6.28
N TYR A 120 -3.45 -3.89 -7.45
CA TYR A 120 -3.31 -4.57 -8.74
C TYR A 120 -2.16 -5.58 -8.72
N GLU A 121 -0.99 -5.20 -8.24
CA GLU A 121 0.15 -6.13 -8.19
C GLU A 121 -0.12 -7.39 -7.35
N LYS A 122 -0.97 -7.29 -6.33
CA LYS A 122 -1.34 -8.44 -5.49
C LYS A 122 -2.33 -9.39 -6.14
N VAL A 123 -3.19 -8.88 -7.03
CA VAL A 123 -4.30 -9.66 -7.59
C VAL A 123 -4.22 -9.84 -9.11
N ARG A 124 -3.19 -9.30 -9.76
CA ARG A 124 -3.07 -9.30 -11.24
C ARG A 124 -3.10 -10.70 -11.87
N THR A 125 -2.68 -11.72 -11.15
CA THR A 125 -2.70 -13.10 -11.63
C THR A 125 -4.10 -13.70 -11.68
N GLU A 126 -5.04 -13.14 -10.91
CA GLU A 126 -6.44 -13.53 -10.89
C GLU A 126 -7.26 -12.88 -12.02
N LEU A 127 -6.70 -11.82 -12.65
CA LEU A 127 -7.36 -11.08 -13.73
C LEU A 127 -7.12 -11.70 -15.10
N PRO A 128 -8.15 -11.74 -15.97
CA PRO A 128 -8.00 -12.02 -17.39
C PRO A 128 -7.02 -11.05 -18.06
N ILE A 129 -6.43 -11.46 -19.18
CA ILE A 129 -5.43 -10.65 -19.88
C ILE A 129 -6.02 -9.33 -20.39
N GLU A 130 -7.28 -9.35 -20.82
CA GLU A 130 -8.03 -8.20 -21.32
C GLU A 130 -8.14 -7.12 -20.23
N GLU A 131 -8.51 -7.53 -19.02
CA GLU A 131 -8.64 -6.60 -17.89
C GLU A 131 -7.28 -6.05 -17.44
N ARG A 132 -6.22 -6.84 -17.50
CA ARG A 132 -4.85 -6.37 -17.25
C ARG A 132 -4.42 -5.32 -18.27
N LEU A 133 -4.75 -5.50 -19.55
CA LEU A 133 -4.46 -4.53 -20.60
C LEU A 133 -5.28 -3.25 -20.40
N ARG A 134 -6.56 -3.37 -20.07
CA ARG A 134 -7.45 -2.25 -19.76
C ARG A 134 -6.90 -1.40 -18.61
N ILE A 135 -6.48 -2.02 -17.51
CA ILE A 135 -5.86 -1.33 -16.38
C ILE A 135 -4.57 -0.61 -16.82
N ARG A 136 -3.70 -1.26 -17.60
CA ARG A 136 -2.47 -0.63 -18.11
C ARG A 136 -2.76 0.58 -19.01
N THR A 137 -3.81 0.52 -19.79
CA THR A 137 -4.26 1.66 -20.59
C THR A 137 -4.64 2.84 -19.70
N TYR A 138 -5.40 2.62 -18.64
CA TYR A 138 -5.77 3.66 -17.69
C TYR A 138 -4.55 4.25 -16.96
N GLN A 139 -3.60 3.41 -16.57
CA GLN A 139 -2.34 3.87 -15.96
C GLN A 139 -1.56 4.78 -16.93
N GLY A 140 -1.40 4.36 -18.17
CA GLY A 140 -0.71 5.15 -19.22
C GLY A 140 -1.42 6.47 -19.52
N GLU A 141 -2.75 6.45 -19.56
CA GLU A 141 -3.55 7.65 -19.78
C GLU A 141 -3.35 8.68 -18.65
N PHE A 142 -3.41 8.27 -17.39
CA PHE A 142 -3.15 9.19 -16.28
C PHE A 142 -1.79 9.86 -16.41
N HIS A 143 -0.74 9.10 -16.72
CA HIS A 143 0.60 9.66 -16.88
C HIS A 143 0.68 10.64 -18.04
N THR A 144 -0.02 10.36 -19.14
CA THR A 144 -0.11 11.28 -20.30
C THR A 144 -0.81 12.58 -19.91
N LEU A 145 -1.94 12.50 -19.20
CA LEU A 145 -2.70 13.67 -18.76
C LEU A 145 -1.89 14.54 -17.80
N ARG A 146 -1.18 13.92 -16.83
CA ARG A 146 -0.31 14.62 -15.90
C ARG A 146 0.87 15.28 -16.60
N GLY A 147 1.51 14.57 -17.54
CA GLY A 147 2.63 15.09 -18.32
C GLY A 147 2.24 16.30 -19.19
N ALA A 148 1.08 16.25 -19.83
CA ALA A 148 0.55 17.37 -20.62
C ALA A 148 0.34 18.64 -19.75
N ARG A 149 -0.07 18.50 -18.51
CA ARG A 149 -0.20 19.62 -17.56
C ARG A 149 1.15 20.25 -17.24
N GLN A 150 2.17 19.44 -16.95
CA GLN A 150 3.52 19.93 -16.62
C GLN A 150 4.18 20.68 -17.78
N VAL A 151 3.94 20.23 -19.02
CA VAL A 151 4.46 20.91 -20.21
C VAL A 151 3.79 22.27 -20.38
N LYS A 152 2.48 22.36 -20.18
CA LYS A 152 1.75 23.62 -20.30
C LYS A 152 2.25 24.66 -19.29
N GLU A 153 2.48 24.31 -18.06
CA GLU A 153 3.00 25.22 -17.02
C GLU A 153 4.36 25.81 -17.38
N LYS A 154 5.26 25.01 -17.96
CA LYS A 154 6.59 25.46 -18.42
C LYS A 154 6.55 26.43 -19.61
N ILE A 155 5.44 26.47 -20.34
CA ILE A 155 5.27 27.37 -21.50
C ILE A 155 4.66 28.69 -21.04
N ASP A 156 3.85 28.65 -19.98
CA ASP A 156 3.14 29.80 -19.42
C ASP A 156 4.03 30.62 -18.43
N GLU A 157 5.24 30.11 -18.05
CA GLU A 157 6.30 30.82 -17.30
C GLU A 157 7.24 31.58 -18.23
#